data_2b471ea936395a314a1c5b03fd240493
#
_entry.id   2b471ea936395a314a1c5b03fd240493
#
_cell.length_a   1.000
_cell.length_b   1.000
_cell.length_c   1.000
_cell.angle_alpha   90.00
_cell.angle_beta   90.00
_cell.angle_gamma   90.00
#
_symmetry.space_group_name_H-M   'P 1'
#
loop_
_entity.id
_entity.type
_entity.pdbx_description
1 polymer ?
#
loop_
_entity_poly.entity_id
_entity_poly.type
_entity_poly.pdbx_seq_one_letter_code
_entity_poly.pdbx_strand_id
1 'polypeptide(L)'
;MHGLRLQRGFNLLELTIVVGVLALLTSAATGTYEAFQQSRSYSEASARLGESRQAIKAFVIRNKRLPCPDSSPKGDSGRENGGVAGCPLGLNVGWLPYESLGLTLPEQRARIRYAVHRSSTADLVIPAGRGAEFADKDGSSKLLATLASA
;
A
#
# COMPACT_ATOMS: atom_id res chain seq x y z
N MET A 1 35.91 -65.55 11.58
CA MET A 1 36.72 -64.33 11.45
C MET A 1 35.80 -63.12 11.61
N HIS A 2 35.74 -62.52 12.80
CA HIS A 2 34.93 -61.35 13.10
C HIS A 2 35.80 -60.10 12.88
N GLY A 3 35.51 -59.37 11.84
CA GLY A 3 36.16 -58.08 11.57
C GLY A 3 35.73 -57.06 12.61
N LEU A 4 36.64 -56.64 13.47
CA LEU A 4 36.51 -55.52 14.38
C LEU A 4 36.34 -54.23 13.56
N ARG A 5 35.09 -53.70 13.46
CA ARG A 5 34.84 -52.36 12.94
C ARG A 5 35.41 -51.37 14.00
N LEU A 6 36.51 -50.75 13.66
CA LEU A 6 37.04 -49.61 14.38
C LEU A 6 35.99 -48.47 14.34
N GLN A 7 35.25 -48.28 15.41
CA GLN A 7 34.44 -47.07 15.62
C GLN A 7 35.43 -45.90 15.86
N ARG A 8 35.60 -45.10 14.81
CA ARG A 8 36.30 -43.81 14.98
C ARG A 8 35.37 -42.88 15.75
N GLY A 9 35.67 -42.67 17.02
CA GLY A 9 35.04 -41.65 17.85
C GLY A 9 35.35 -40.27 17.30
N PHE A 10 34.37 -39.41 17.25
CA PHE A 10 34.56 -37.98 16.92
C PHE A 10 35.55 -37.34 17.87
N ASN A 11 36.59 -36.73 17.32
CA ASN A 11 37.55 -35.99 18.12
C ASN A 11 36.90 -34.66 18.57
N LEU A 12 37.10 -34.27 19.82
CA LEU A 12 36.57 -33.06 20.42
C LEU A 12 36.93 -31.81 19.60
N LEU A 13 38.14 -31.81 19.01
CA LEU A 13 38.59 -30.77 18.09
C LEU A 13 37.76 -30.69 16.81
N GLU A 14 37.40 -31.83 16.25
CA GLU A 14 36.58 -31.90 15.04
C GLU A 14 35.16 -31.32 15.27
N LEU A 15 34.57 -31.64 16.43
CA LEU A 15 33.28 -31.11 16.84
C LEU A 15 33.32 -29.58 17.00
N THR A 16 34.38 -29.03 17.63
CA THR A 16 34.50 -27.58 17.82
C THR A 16 34.66 -26.84 16.51
N ILE A 17 35.38 -27.38 15.53
CA ILE A 17 35.51 -26.78 14.20
C ILE A 17 34.16 -26.79 13.48
N VAL A 18 33.43 -27.90 13.50
CA VAL A 18 32.13 -28.01 12.86
C VAL A 18 31.13 -27.00 13.44
N VAL A 19 31.04 -26.90 14.77
CA VAL A 19 30.16 -25.92 15.45
C VAL A 19 30.57 -24.50 15.11
N GLY A 20 31.86 -24.19 15.05
CA GLY A 20 32.38 -22.89 14.66
C GLY A 20 32.00 -22.49 13.25
N VAL A 21 32.12 -23.40 12.29
CA VAL A 21 31.72 -23.17 10.89
C VAL A 21 30.20 -22.99 10.77
N LEU A 22 29.41 -23.80 11.47
CA LEU A 22 27.96 -23.65 11.47
C LEU A 22 27.53 -22.31 12.05
N ALA A 23 28.16 -21.84 13.12
CA ALA A 23 27.87 -20.52 13.70
C ALA A 23 28.16 -19.36 12.74
N LEU A 24 29.27 -19.45 11.98
CA LEU A 24 29.60 -18.46 10.95
C LEU A 24 28.58 -18.47 9.80
N LEU A 25 28.16 -19.64 9.33
CA LEU A 25 27.18 -19.76 8.25
C LEU A 25 25.81 -19.24 8.66
N THR A 26 25.37 -19.51 9.89
CA THR A 26 24.08 -19.01 10.39
C THR A 26 24.07 -17.49 10.54
N SER A 27 25.17 -16.88 11.01
CA SER A 27 25.27 -15.43 11.14
C SER A 27 25.20 -14.70 9.79
N ALA A 28 25.80 -15.27 8.74
CA ALA A 28 25.73 -14.70 7.38
C ALA A 28 24.33 -14.82 6.76
N ALA A 29 23.57 -15.87 7.07
CA ALA A 29 22.27 -16.12 6.50
C ALA A 29 21.17 -15.18 7.03
N THR A 30 21.26 -14.73 8.28
CA THR A 30 20.24 -13.89 8.92
C THR A 30 20.12 -12.50 8.26
N GLY A 31 21.22 -11.86 7.93
CA GLY A 31 21.22 -10.52 7.31
C GLY A 31 20.60 -10.47 5.92
N THR A 32 20.81 -11.52 5.11
CA THR A 32 20.25 -11.60 3.75
C THR A 32 18.73 -11.86 3.78
N TYR A 33 18.25 -12.60 4.76
CA TYR A 33 16.83 -12.91 4.89
C TYR A 33 16.00 -11.67 5.22
N GLU A 34 16.45 -10.81 6.12
CA GLU A 34 15.76 -9.56 6.47
C GLU A 34 15.68 -8.60 5.29
N ALA A 35 16.76 -8.41 4.54
CA ALA A 35 16.77 -7.56 3.34
C ALA A 35 15.78 -8.06 2.27
N PHE A 36 15.67 -9.36 2.11
CA PHE A 36 14.75 -9.96 1.14
C PHE A 36 13.27 -9.80 1.53
N GLN A 37 12.94 -9.93 2.81
CA GLN A 37 11.60 -9.69 3.34
C GLN A 37 11.20 -8.21 3.16
N GLN A 38 12.09 -7.28 3.46
CA GLN A 38 11.84 -5.85 3.30
C GLN A 38 11.62 -5.47 1.83
N SER A 39 12.39 -6.02 0.91
CA SER A 39 12.23 -5.80 -0.53
C SER A 39 10.86 -6.28 -1.05
N ARG A 40 10.38 -7.43 -0.58
CA ARG A 40 9.06 -7.96 -0.95
C ARG A 40 7.94 -7.07 -0.44
N SER A 41 7.97 -6.66 0.82
CA SER A 41 6.93 -5.80 1.39
C SER A 41 6.86 -4.44 0.70
N TYR A 42 7.99 -3.86 0.32
CA TYR A 42 8.04 -2.62 -0.46
C TYR A 42 7.46 -2.79 -1.87
N SER A 43 7.78 -3.87 -2.55
CA SER A 43 7.25 -4.18 -3.88
C SER A 43 5.73 -4.36 -3.86
N GLU A 44 5.19 -5.08 -2.89
CA GLU A 44 3.74 -5.25 -2.72
C GLU A 44 3.04 -3.92 -2.40
N ALA A 45 3.61 -3.11 -1.51
CA ALA A 45 3.05 -1.80 -1.18
C ALA A 45 3.02 -0.87 -2.40
N SER A 46 4.09 -0.84 -3.20
CA SER A 46 4.16 -0.03 -4.42
C SER A 46 3.18 -0.49 -5.49
N ALA A 47 2.99 -1.80 -5.66
CA ALA A 47 2.00 -2.34 -6.59
C ALA A 47 0.57 -1.93 -6.19
N ARG A 48 0.22 -2.04 -4.91
CA ARG A 48 -1.09 -1.61 -4.37
C ARG A 48 -1.35 -0.12 -4.56
N LEU A 49 -0.32 0.71 -4.34
CA LEU A 49 -0.42 2.15 -4.61
C LEU A 49 -0.64 2.42 -6.10
N GLY A 50 0.04 1.70 -6.98
CA GLY A 50 -0.16 1.79 -8.42
C GLY A 50 -1.59 1.46 -8.85
N GLU A 51 -2.13 0.35 -8.36
CA GLU A 51 -3.51 -0.06 -8.60
C GLU A 51 -4.52 0.98 -8.09
N SER A 52 -4.33 1.46 -6.85
CA SER A 52 -5.17 2.49 -6.25
C SER A 52 -5.17 3.80 -7.07
N ARG A 53 -4.01 4.23 -7.57
CA ARG A 53 -3.90 5.41 -8.44
C ARG A 53 -4.67 5.23 -9.75
N GLN A 54 -4.59 4.06 -10.36
CA GLN A 54 -5.35 3.77 -11.59
C GLN A 54 -6.85 3.77 -11.34
N ALA A 55 -7.30 3.18 -10.24
CA ALA A 55 -8.71 3.15 -9.87
C ALA A 55 -9.26 4.57 -9.59
N ILE A 56 -8.49 5.42 -8.88
CA ILE A 56 -8.86 6.82 -8.67
C ILE A 56 -8.97 7.56 -10.01
N LYS A 57 -8.01 7.39 -10.93
CA LYS A 57 -8.07 8.00 -12.26
C LYS A 57 -9.32 7.56 -13.02
N ALA A 58 -9.64 6.28 -13.03
CA ALA A 58 -10.84 5.75 -13.67
C ALA A 58 -12.12 6.31 -13.03
N PHE A 59 -12.16 6.45 -11.72
CA PHE A 59 -13.26 7.08 -10.99
C PHE A 59 -13.45 8.54 -11.41
N VAL A 60 -12.36 9.32 -11.46
CA VAL A 60 -12.40 10.74 -11.86
C VAL A 60 -12.88 10.93 -13.29
N ILE A 61 -12.43 10.08 -14.22
CA ILE A 61 -12.88 10.14 -15.61
C ILE A 61 -14.39 9.95 -15.70
N ARG A 62 -14.95 9.00 -14.93
CA ARG A 62 -16.40 8.70 -14.93
C ARG A 62 -17.22 9.74 -14.18
N ASN A 63 -16.75 10.16 -13.01
CA ASN A 63 -17.56 10.96 -12.08
C ASN A 63 -17.21 12.46 -12.11
N LYS A 64 -16.13 12.85 -12.82
CA LYS A 64 -15.63 14.25 -12.91
C LYS A 64 -15.36 14.88 -11.54
N ARG A 65 -15.03 14.07 -10.55
CA ARG A 65 -14.65 14.44 -9.19
C ARG A 65 -13.76 13.40 -8.56
N LEU A 66 -13.08 13.74 -7.48
CA LEU A 66 -12.41 12.76 -6.64
C LEU A 66 -13.42 12.04 -5.73
N PRO A 67 -13.18 10.78 -5.36
CA PRO A 67 -14.02 10.11 -4.38
C PRO A 67 -13.89 10.78 -3.01
N CYS A 68 -14.98 10.79 -2.25
CA CYS A 68 -14.95 11.25 -0.86
C CYS A 68 -14.20 10.23 0.01
N PRO A 69 -13.36 10.67 0.97
CA PRO A 69 -12.72 9.74 1.89
C PRO A 69 -13.73 8.90 2.67
N ASP A 70 -13.41 7.64 2.90
CA ASP A 70 -14.16 6.78 3.82
C ASP A 70 -13.84 7.20 5.27
N SER A 71 -14.86 7.63 6.01
CA SER A 71 -14.77 8.05 7.41
C SER A 71 -15.16 6.96 8.40
N SER A 72 -15.44 5.74 7.92
CA SER A 72 -15.79 4.65 8.81
C SER A 72 -14.63 4.30 9.76
N PRO A 73 -14.93 3.77 10.96
CA PRO A 73 -13.89 3.30 11.86
C PRO A 73 -12.97 2.33 11.12
N LYS A 74 -11.67 2.63 11.14
CA LYS A 74 -10.65 1.80 10.50
C LYS A 74 -10.81 1.59 8.97
N GLY A 75 -11.72 2.30 8.30
CA GLY A 75 -11.99 2.13 6.87
C GLY A 75 -12.75 0.84 6.53
N ASP A 76 -13.57 0.35 7.45
CA ASP A 76 -14.24 -0.96 7.31
C ASP A 76 -15.38 -0.94 6.28
N SER A 77 -15.92 0.24 5.95
CA SER A 77 -16.97 0.33 4.94
C SER A 77 -16.44 0.20 3.51
N GLY A 78 -15.22 0.63 3.27
CA GLY A 78 -14.64 0.68 1.93
C GLY A 78 -15.40 1.59 0.95
N ARG A 79 -16.40 2.34 1.41
CA ARG A 79 -17.27 3.17 0.58
C ARG A 79 -17.01 4.65 0.84
N GLU A 80 -17.19 5.44 -0.23
CA GLU A 80 -17.11 6.88 -0.06
C GLU A 80 -18.21 7.38 0.90
N ASN A 81 -17.85 8.33 1.77
CA ASN A 81 -18.79 8.94 2.68
C ASN A 81 -19.65 10.00 1.94
N GLY A 82 -20.96 9.91 2.11
CA GLY A 82 -21.90 10.88 1.56
C GLY A 82 -22.59 10.51 0.27
N GLY A 83 -22.11 9.53 -0.49
CA GLY A 83 -22.78 9.02 -1.69
C GLY A 83 -23.37 10.12 -2.59
N VAL A 84 -24.68 10.03 -2.87
CA VAL A 84 -25.43 10.99 -3.69
C VAL A 84 -25.58 12.36 -3.05
N ALA A 85 -25.57 12.43 -1.70
CA ALA A 85 -25.69 13.68 -0.95
C ALA A 85 -24.42 14.53 -0.99
N GLY A 86 -23.32 13.98 -1.50
CA GLY A 86 -22.02 14.64 -1.55
C GLY A 86 -21.18 14.41 -0.30
N CYS A 87 -19.92 14.81 -0.37
CA CYS A 87 -18.97 14.64 0.71
C CYS A 87 -19.22 15.62 1.85
N PRO A 88 -19.30 15.19 3.11
CA PRO A 88 -19.51 16.09 4.25
C PRO A 88 -18.46 17.19 4.31
N LEU A 89 -18.88 18.38 4.72
CA LEU A 89 -17.98 19.52 4.93
C LEU A 89 -16.92 19.18 5.98
N GLY A 90 -15.68 19.55 5.73
CA GLY A 90 -14.57 19.30 6.66
C GLY A 90 -13.97 17.89 6.59
N LEU A 91 -14.53 16.97 5.83
CA LEU A 91 -13.95 15.64 5.63
C LEU A 91 -12.90 15.70 4.52
N ASN A 92 -11.67 15.99 4.92
CA ASN A 92 -10.53 16.11 4.00
C ASN A 92 -9.64 14.85 4.02
N VAL A 93 -9.66 14.10 5.12
CA VAL A 93 -8.78 12.94 5.34
C VAL A 93 -9.59 11.77 5.88
N GLY A 94 -9.39 10.60 5.32
CA GLY A 94 -10.03 9.36 5.74
C GLY A 94 -9.25 8.15 5.23
N TRP A 95 -9.97 7.10 4.92
CA TRP A 95 -9.44 5.93 4.25
C TRP A 95 -9.79 5.94 2.77
N LEU A 96 -9.02 5.23 1.97
CA LEU A 96 -9.34 5.06 0.55
C LEU A 96 -10.66 4.27 0.43
N PRO A 97 -11.66 4.76 -0.34
CA PRO A 97 -12.95 4.10 -0.50
C PRO A 97 -12.85 2.96 -1.53
N TYR A 98 -12.27 1.84 -1.15
CA TYR A 98 -11.93 0.71 -2.01
C TYR A 98 -13.12 0.20 -2.83
N GLU A 99 -14.25 -0.08 -2.19
CA GLU A 99 -15.46 -0.59 -2.86
C GLU A 99 -16.02 0.42 -3.86
N SER A 100 -16.03 1.71 -3.52
CA SER A 100 -16.49 2.75 -4.46
C SER A 100 -15.57 2.89 -5.68
N LEU A 101 -14.31 2.51 -5.53
CA LEU A 101 -13.33 2.48 -6.62
C LEU A 101 -13.36 1.17 -7.41
N GLY A 102 -14.15 0.17 -6.98
CA GLY A 102 -14.18 -1.16 -7.57
C GLY A 102 -12.97 -2.03 -7.20
N LEU A 103 -12.31 -1.70 -6.09
CA LEU A 103 -11.19 -2.46 -5.54
C LEU A 103 -11.66 -3.36 -4.41
N THR A 104 -10.96 -4.46 -4.21
CA THR A 104 -11.18 -5.32 -3.04
C THR A 104 -10.67 -4.63 -1.78
N LEU A 105 -11.47 -4.65 -0.72
CA LEU A 105 -11.07 -4.10 0.58
C LEU A 105 -9.93 -4.95 1.17
N PRO A 106 -8.74 -4.39 1.39
CA PRO A 106 -7.62 -5.14 1.95
C PRO A 106 -7.75 -5.30 3.46
N GLU A 107 -6.91 -6.16 4.03
CA GLU A 107 -6.76 -6.27 5.48
C GLU A 107 -6.44 -4.90 6.10
N GLN A 108 -6.86 -4.68 7.33
CA GLN A 108 -6.78 -3.39 8.02
C GLN A 108 -5.37 -2.77 8.00
N ARG A 109 -4.33 -3.58 8.16
CA ARG A 109 -2.92 -3.11 8.15
C ARG A 109 -2.44 -2.64 6.79
N ALA A 110 -3.10 -3.07 5.72
CA ALA A 110 -2.74 -2.75 4.35
C ALA A 110 -3.61 -1.64 3.74
N ARG A 111 -4.51 -1.04 4.53
CA ARG A 111 -5.40 0.04 4.08
C ARG A 111 -4.62 1.35 3.95
N ILE A 112 -4.91 2.09 2.88
CA ILE A 112 -4.24 3.33 2.53
C ILE A 112 -5.02 4.50 3.13
N ARG A 113 -4.31 5.41 3.78
CA ARG A 113 -4.85 6.73 4.15
C ARG A 113 -4.97 7.58 2.89
N TYR A 114 -6.09 8.27 2.78
CA TYR A 114 -6.45 9.06 1.62
C TYR A 114 -6.83 10.47 2.03
N ALA A 115 -6.27 11.45 1.35
CA ALA A 115 -6.58 12.85 1.57
C ALA A 115 -7.00 13.52 0.27
N VAL A 116 -7.95 14.45 0.35
CA VAL A 116 -8.43 15.26 -0.76
C VAL A 116 -8.28 16.72 -0.45
N HIS A 117 -7.90 17.51 -1.45
CA HIS A 117 -7.88 18.95 -1.31
C HIS A 117 -9.31 19.49 -1.38
N ARG A 118 -9.68 20.27 -0.36
CA ARG A 118 -10.97 20.95 -0.28
C ARG A 118 -10.77 22.35 0.25
N SER A 119 -11.13 23.34 -0.52
CA SER A 119 -11.10 24.74 -0.13
C SER A 119 -12.34 25.45 -0.66
N SER A 120 -12.58 26.68 -0.20
CA SER A 120 -13.67 27.52 -0.71
C SER A 120 -13.51 27.87 -2.20
N THR A 121 -12.28 27.84 -2.71
CA THR A 121 -11.96 28.17 -4.10
C THR A 121 -11.82 26.94 -4.99
N ALA A 122 -11.54 25.75 -4.43
CA ALA A 122 -11.39 24.52 -5.19
C ALA A 122 -11.73 23.32 -4.31
N ASP A 123 -12.87 22.69 -4.54
CA ASP A 123 -13.30 21.47 -3.88
C ASP A 123 -13.31 20.32 -4.91
N LEU A 124 -12.32 19.44 -4.81
CA LEU A 124 -12.11 18.36 -5.79
C LEU A 124 -13.10 17.19 -5.65
N VAL A 125 -13.90 17.16 -4.57
CA VAL A 125 -14.93 16.12 -4.36
C VAL A 125 -16.29 16.52 -4.92
N ILE A 126 -16.46 17.77 -5.34
CA ILE A 126 -17.68 18.25 -5.97
C ILE A 126 -17.56 18.07 -7.49
N PRO A 127 -18.58 17.53 -8.19
CA PRO A 127 -18.53 17.40 -9.63
C PRO A 127 -18.28 18.74 -10.34
N ALA A 128 -17.48 18.72 -11.39
CA ALA A 128 -17.21 19.89 -12.20
C ALA A 128 -18.54 20.56 -12.65
N GLY A 129 -18.66 21.86 -12.43
CA GLY A 129 -19.89 22.62 -12.67
C GLY A 129 -20.59 23.13 -11.41
N ARG A 130 -20.18 22.71 -10.21
CA ARG A 130 -20.72 23.19 -8.93
C ARG A 130 -19.70 23.85 -7.99
N GLY A 131 -18.45 24.01 -8.36
CA GLY A 131 -17.47 24.66 -7.47
C GLY A 131 -16.00 24.40 -7.76
N ALA A 132 -15.65 23.51 -8.64
CA ALA A 132 -14.28 23.37 -9.12
C ALA A 132 -14.31 23.30 -10.63
N GLU A 133 -13.83 24.33 -11.26
CA GLU A 133 -13.57 24.31 -12.68
C GLU A 133 -12.37 23.40 -12.93
N PHE A 134 -12.64 22.13 -13.24
CA PHE A 134 -11.66 21.22 -13.85
C PHE A 134 -11.39 21.61 -15.31
N ALA A 135 -12.02 22.69 -15.75
CA ALA A 135 -11.98 23.19 -17.11
C ALA A 135 -10.89 24.24 -17.28
N ASP A 136 -9.67 23.83 -17.32
CA ASP A 136 -8.77 24.40 -18.31
C ASP A 136 -9.00 23.67 -19.64
N LYS A 137 -8.84 24.32 -20.78
CA LYS A 137 -9.08 23.76 -22.13
C LYS A 137 -8.30 22.45 -22.40
N ASP A 138 -7.34 22.13 -21.55
CA ASP A 138 -6.54 20.91 -21.52
C ASP A 138 -6.96 19.97 -20.38
N GLY A 139 -8.16 20.00 -19.99
CA GLY A 139 -9.02 19.35 -19.00
C GLY A 139 -8.57 18.16 -18.18
N SER A 140 -7.38 17.64 -18.35
CA SER A 140 -6.85 16.50 -17.63
C SER A 140 -5.56 16.80 -16.88
N SER A 141 -4.83 17.84 -17.26
CA SER A 141 -3.46 18.04 -16.80
C SER A 141 -3.37 18.52 -15.33
N LYS A 142 -4.27 19.37 -14.90
CA LYS A 142 -4.17 19.95 -13.54
C LYS A 142 -4.54 18.99 -12.43
N LEU A 143 -5.60 18.19 -12.61
CA LEU A 143 -5.96 17.14 -11.65
C LEU A 143 -4.92 16.03 -11.62
N LEU A 144 -4.43 15.61 -12.78
CA LEU A 144 -3.40 14.58 -12.90
C LEU A 144 -2.04 15.06 -12.37
N ALA A 145 -1.70 16.35 -12.55
CA ALA A 145 -0.51 16.94 -11.97
C ALA A 145 -0.56 16.99 -10.45
N THR A 146 -1.71 17.31 -9.86
CA THR A 146 -1.89 17.30 -8.40
C THR A 146 -1.81 15.89 -7.82
N LEU A 147 -2.31 14.89 -8.54
CA LEU A 147 -2.20 13.48 -8.14
C LEU A 147 -0.80 12.89 -8.37
N ALA A 148 0.01 13.47 -9.24
CA ALA A 148 1.37 13.05 -9.52
C ALA A 148 2.39 13.66 -8.55
N SER A 149 2.05 14.76 -7.89
CA SER A 149 2.92 15.47 -6.93
C SER A 149 2.66 15.11 -5.47
N ALA A 150 1.67 14.26 -5.19
CA ALA A 150 1.37 13.72 -3.86
C ALA A 150 1.89 12.29 -3.71
#